data_56fafa13a3d881f078bb0c4ae789661d
#
_entry.id   56fafa13a3d881f078bb0c4ae789661d
#
_cell.length_a   1.000
_cell.length_b   1.000
_cell.length_c   1.000
_cell.angle_alpha   90.00
_cell.angle_beta   90.00
_cell.angle_gamma   90.00
#
_symmetry.space_group_name_H-M   'P 1'
#
loop_
_entity.id
_entity.type
_entity.pdbx_description
1 polymer ?
#
loop_
_entity_poly.entity_id
_entity_poly.type
_entity_poly.pdbx_seq_one_letter_code
_entity_poly.pdbx_strand_id
1 'polypeptide(L)'
;MDLSISIFDSYSPADPAARRSDWGRRRIANPYLHQGRYRMLIDKLEALEDVLSSLPRDTDSYGLIHNDFHPYNFHIDKNELTVFDFDDSIYGWYALDIAIAAVHAVWWGSPKEDRQSKNNFAAHFLNEFLTGYSVYHVLSGYWIGQIPMFMDYRNICSYFWWLGDWNGDESELSELQQAAIAHAVTLISRGQCFEGCDFIL
;
A
#
# COMPACT_ATOMS: atom_id res chain seq x y z
N MET A 1 9.18 34.25 8.12
CA MET A 1 8.00 33.76 8.88
C MET A 1 7.98 32.26 8.70
N ASP A 2 8.33 31.57 9.75
CA ASP A 2 8.54 30.12 9.73
C ASP A 2 7.17 29.45 9.89
N LEU A 3 6.63 28.92 8.81
CA LEU A 3 5.32 28.24 8.77
C LEU A 3 5.42 26.74 9.10
N SER A 4 6.60 26.26 9.49
CA SER A 4 6.89 24.84 9.62
C SER A 4 6.47 24.21 10.96
N ILE A 5 6.01 24.97 11.95
CA ILE A 5 5.87 24.45 13.32
C ILE A 5 4.40 24.25 13.78
N SER A 6 3.41 24.89 13.16
CA SER A 6 2.04 24.86 13.71
C SER A 6 1.16 23.68 13.27
N ILE A 7 1.55 22.92 12.26
CA ILE A 7 0.75 21.75 11.80
C ILE A 7 1.07 20.50 12.62
N PHE A 8 2.28 20.41 13.19
CA PHE A 8 2.73 19.21 13.91
C PHE A 8 2.37 19.17 15.39
N ASP A 9 2.08 20.31 16.02
CA ASP A 9 1.78 20.40 17.46
C ASP A 9 0.38 19.86 17.84
N SER A 10 -0.51 19.66 16.89
CA SER A 10 -1.83 19.04 17.15
C SER A 10 -1.85 17.51 16.98
N TYR A 11 -0.78 16.94 16.45
CA TYR A 11 -0.60 15.49 16.38
C TYR A 11 0.04 14.96 17.66
N SER A 12 -0.77 14.78 18.71
CA SER A 12 -0.40 13.84 19.78
C SER A 12 -0.03 12.51 19.12
N PRO A 13 1.06 11.85 19.55
CA PRO A 13 1.39 10.49 19.12
C PRO A 13 0.43 9.48 19.76
N ALA A 14 -0.85 9.63 19.52
CA ALA A 14 -1.80 8.54 19.69
C ALA A 14 -1.32 7.46 18.73
N ASP A 15 -1.01 6.29 19.28
CA ASP A 15 -0.43 5.13 18.61
C ASP A 15 -0.91 5.03 17.15
N PRO A 16 -0.02 5.17 16.14
CA PRO A 16 -0.41 5.10 14.73
C PRO A 16 -0.99 3.73 14.37
N ALA A 17 -0.63 2.67 15.11
CA ALA A 17 -1.28 1.37 15.03
C ALA A 17 -2.76 1.47 15.46
N ALA A 18 -3.13 2.37 16.37
CA ALA A 18 -4.52 2.54 16.79
C ALA A 18 -5.38 3.21 15.70
N ARG A 19 -4.85 4.18 14.93
CA ARG A 19 -5.60 4.80 13.82
C ARG A 19 -5.76 3.87 12.62
N ARG A 20 -4.71 3.12 12.25
CA ARG A 20 -4.81 2.07 11.23
C ARG A 20 -5.73 0.93 11.65
N SER A 21 -5.62 0.48 12.89
CA SER A 21 -6.50 -0.53 13.44
C SER A 21 -7.96 -0.07 13.43
N ASP A 22 -8.22 1.23 13.58
CA ASP A 22 -9.59 1.76 13.57
C ASP A 22 -10.16 1.84 12.13
N TRP A 23 -9.35 2.27 11.16
CA TRP A 23 -9.76 2.32 9.74
C TRP A 23 -9.93 0.91 9.14
N GLY A 24 -8.96 0.04 9.32
CA GLY A 24 -9.04 -1.36 8.92
C GLY A 24 -10.14 -2.12 9.65
N ARG A 25 -10.21 -2.01 10.98
CA ARG A 25 -11.23 -2.70 11.80
C ARG A 25 -12.65 -2.30 11.44
N ARG A 26 -12.95 -1.03 11.16
CA ARG A 26 -14.28 -0.60 10.73
C ARG A 26 -14.69 -1.24 9.41
N ARG A 27 -13.76 -1.42 8.49
CA ARG A 27 -14.03 -2.02 7.18
C ARG A 27 -14.10 -3.53 7.24
N ILE A 28 -13.22 -4.18 8.02
CA ILE A 28 -13.28 -5.63 8.27
C ILE A 28 -14.50 -6.00 9.12
N ALA A 29 -15.07 -5.07 9.88
CA ALA A 29 -16.30 -5.28 10.63
C ALA A 29 -17.56 -5.43 9.75
N ASN A 30 -17.46 -5.18 8.45
CA ASN A 30 -18.57 -5.41 7.52
C ASN A 30 -18.95 -6.90 7.49
N PRO A 31 -20.18 -7.27 7.94
CA PRO A 31 -20.55 -8.67 8.11
C PRO A 31 -20.60 -9.46 6.78
N TYR A 32 -20.80 -8.78 5.66
CA TYR A 32 -20.84 -9.42 4.34
C TYR A 32 -19.47 -9.89 3.87
N LEU A 33 -18.38 -9.34 4.42
CA LEU A 33 -17.01 -9.74 4.10
C LEU A 33 -16.59 -11.05 4.79
N HIS A 34 -17.33 -11.49 5.82
CA HIS A 34 -17.02 -12.73 6.55
C HIS A 34 -17.61 -13.98 5.91
N GLN A 35 -18.07 -13.90 4.66
CA GLN A 35 -18.75 -14.97 3.96
C GLN A 35 -18.10 -15.29 2.61
N GLY A 36 -18.18 -16.56 2.21
CA GLY A 36 -17.77 -17.00 0.88
C GLY A 36 -16.36 -16.58 0.50
N ARG A 37 -16.20 -16.10 -0.73
CA ARG A 37 -14.91 -15.66 -1.30
C ARG A 37 -14.30 -14.43 -0.61
N TYR A 38 -15.12 -13.59 -0.01
CA TYR A 38 -14.66 -12.36 0.65
C TYR A 38 -13.88 -12.65 1.94
N ARG A 39 -14.22 -13.74 2.64
CA ARG A 39 -13.47 -14.18 3.82
C ARG A 39 -11.97 -14.38 3.51
N MET A 40 -11.65 -14.86 2.30
CA MET A 40 -10.25 -15.03 1.89
C MET A 40 -9.48 -13.71 1.82
N LEU A 41 -10.15 -12.61 1.48
CA LEU A 41 -9.52 -11.29 1.50
C LEU A 41 -9.19 -10.84 2.93
N ILE A 42 -10.11 -11.09 3.88
CA ILE A 42 -9.87 -10.80 5.31
C ILE A 42 -8.72 -11.65 5.84
N ASP A 43 -8.75 -12.97 5.61
CA ASP A 43 -7.69 -13.88 6.08
C ASP A 43 -6.31 -13.46 5.54
N LYS A 44 -6.26 -13.00 4.28
CA LYS A 44 -5.03 -12.47 3.67
C LYS A 44 -4.57 -11.19 4.35
N LEU A 45 -5.48 -10.25 4.63
CA LEU A 45 -5.14 -9.00 5.33
C LEU A 45 -4.66 -9.28 6.74
N GLU A 46 -5.40 -10.09 7.52
CA GLU A 46 -5.03 -10.48 8.89
C GLU A 46 -3.63 -11.12 8.92
N ALA A 47 -3.32 -12.03 7.99
CA ALA A 47 -2.00 -12.66 7.90
C ALA A 47 -0.88 -11.64 7.62
N LEU A 48 -1.13 -10.64 6.77
CA LEU A 48 -0.15 -9.58 6.51
C LEU A 48 0.01 -8.64 7.71
N GLU A 49 -1.08 -8.31 8.41
CA GLU A 49 -1.04 -7.48 9.62
C GLU A 49 -0.28 -8.17 10.76
N ASP A 50 -0.40 -9.48 10.90
CA ASP A 50 0.40 -10.27 11.86
C ASP A 50 1.89 -10.14 11.56
N VAL A 51 2.30 -10.24 10.29
CA VAL A 51 3.70 -10.01 9.90
C VAL A 51 4.12 -8.58 10.21
N LEU A 52 3.32 -7.58 9.83
CA LEU A 52 3.61 -6.16 10.08
C LEU A 52 3.76 -5.86 11.57
N SER A 53 2.96 -6.50 12.42
CA SER A 53 3.00 -6.30 13.88
C SER A 53 4.32 -6.71 14.50
N SER A 54 5.03 -7.65 13.86
CA SER A 54 6.32 -8.19 14.31
C SER A 54 7.53 -7.40 13.80
N LEU A 55 7.35 -6.49 12.86
CA LEU A 55 8.46 -5.73 12.27
C LEU A 55 9.02 -4.70 13.25
N PRO A 56 10.35 -4.50 13.29
CA PRO A 56 10.96 -3.46 14.11
C PRO A 56 10.53 -2.05 13.68
N ARG A 57 10.57 -1.11 14.63
CA ARG A 57 10.19 0.30 14.44
C ARG A 57 11.32 1.19 14.95
N ASP A 58 12.46 1.08 14.30
CA ASP A 58 13.62 1.94 14.58
C ASP A 58 13.58 3.21 13.70
N THR A 59 14.33 4.24 14.10
CA THR A 59 14.37 5.55 13.44
C THR A 59 14.92 5.50 12.01
N ASP A 60 15.67 4.46 11.66
CA ASP A 60 16.25 4.29 10.33
C ASP A 60 15.27 3.65 9.34
N SER A 61 14.17 3.12 9.84
CA SER A 61 13.19 2.38 9.04
C SER A 61 11.74 2.84 9.22
N TYR A 62 11.45 3.59 10.27
CA TYR A 62 10.11 3.96 10.69
C TYR A 62 10.02 5.43 11.09
N GLY A 63 9.09 6.16 10.51
CA GLY A 63 8.88 7.59 10.75
C GLY A 63 7.63 8.10 10.07
N LEU A 64 7.52 9.41 9.92
CA LEU A 64 6.40 10.01 9.18
C LEU A 64 6.52 9.68 7.70
N ILE A 65 5.46 9.13 7.14
CA ILE A 65 5.34 8.80 5.72
C ILE A 65 4.10 9.46 5.12
N HIS A 66 4.09 9.65 3.80
CA HIS A 66 2.94 10.18 3.06
C HIS A 66 1.75 9.22 3.07
N ASN A 67 2.04 7.92 2.94
CA ASN A 67 1.09 6.81 2.96
C ASN A 67 0.09 6.76 1.80
N ASP A 68 0.09 7.73 0.90
CA ASP A 68 -0.73 7.75 -0.31
C ASP A 68 0.01 8.44 -1.49
N PHE A 69 1.31 8.15 -1.64
CA PHE A 69 2.14 8.74 -2.70
C PHE A 69 1.82 8.11 -4.06
N HIS A 70 1.09 8.84 -4.88
CA HIS A 70 0.68 8.42 -6.22
C HIS A 70 0.61 9.60 -7.20
N PRO A 71 0.49 9.37 -8.54
CA PRO A 71 0.58 10.43 -9.56
C PRO A 71 -0.42 11.58 -9.45
N TYR A 72 -1.50 11.44 -8.68
CA TYR A 72 -2.44 12.54 -8.43
C TYR A 72 -2.09 13.37 -7.20
N ASN A 73 -1.10 12.95 -6.40
CA ASN A 73 -0.66 13.64 -5.20
C ASN A 73 0.72 14.32 -5.37
N PHE A 74 1.18 14.44 -6.59
CA PHE A 74 2.34 15.25 -6.94
C PHE A 74 2.22 15.82 -8.36
N HIS A 75 2.99 16.86 -8.63
CA HIS A 75 3.23 17.32 -10.01
C HIS A 75 4.71 17.65 -10.21
N ILE A 76 5.12 17.64 -11.47
CA ILE A 76 6.49 17.97 -11.88
C ILE A 76 6.42 19.17 -12.82
N ASP A 77 7.10 20.25 -12.45
CA ASP A 77 7.33 21.41 -13.32
C ASP A 77 8.83 21.68 -13.41
N LYS A 78 9.38 21.74 -14.63
CA LYS A 78 10.80 22.04 -14.90
C LYS A 78 11.81 21.25 -14.03
N ASN A 79 11.54 19.97 -13.83
CA ASN A 79 12.31 19.05 -12.96
C ASN A 79 12.18 19.32 -11.46
N GLU A 80 11.24 20.14 -11.01
CA GLU A 80 10.89 20.30 -9.61
C GLU A 80 9.66 19.44 -9.29
N LEU A 81 9.78 18.59 -8.26
CA LEU A 81 8.70 17.78 -7.75
C LEU A 81 8.01 18.52 -6.61
N THR A 82 6.72 18.74 -6.73
CA THR A 82 5.86 19.24 -5.64
C THR A 82 4.91 18.14 -5.20
N VAL A 83 4.97 17.76 -3.93
CA VAL A 83 4.10 16.76 -3.32
C VAL A 83 3.04 17.48 -2.48
N PHE A 84 1.81 16.97 -2.50
CA PHE A 84 0.67 17.52 -1.77
C PHE A 84 -0.27 16.40 -1.33
N ASP A 85 -1.35 16.75 -0.62
CA ASP A 85 -2.34 15.82 -0.06
C ASP A 85 -1.76 14.88 1.01
N PHE A 86 -1.33 15.49 2.10
CA PHE A 86 -0.75 14.80 3.25
C PHE A 86 -1.80 14.31 4.28
N ASP A 87 -3.09 14.33 3.93
CA ASP A 87 -4.18 14.01 4.86
C ASP A 87 -4.12 12.56 5.38
N ASP A 88 -3.58 11.65 4.58
CA ASP A 88 -3.37 10.24 4.94
C ASP A 88 -2.02 9.96 5.61
N SER A 89 -1.22 10.99 5.90
CA SER A 89 0.11 10.82 6.51
C SER A 89 0.04 10.17 7.87
N ILE A 90 0.93 9.21 8.08
CA ILE A 90 1.03 8.43 9.32
C ILE A 90 2.49 8.20 9.71
N TYR A 91 2.72 7.77 10.94
CA TYR A 91 3.95 7.09 11.27
C TYR A 91 3.89 5.66 10.74
N GLY A 92 4.83 5.29 9.89
CA GLY A 92 4.88 4.00 9.22
C GLY A 92 6.29 3.66 8.75
N TRP A 93 6.45 2.47 8.18
CA TRP A 93 7.74 2.06 7.61
C TRP A 93 8.01 2.79 6.29
N TYR A 94 9.23 3.30 6.13
CA TYR A 94 9.64 3.95 4.87
C TYR A 94 9.49 3.02 3.66
N ALA A 95 9.76 1.72 3.85
CA ALA A 95 9.55 0.71 2.82
C ALA A 95 8.08 0.58 2.37
N LEU A 96 7.10 0.88 3.26
CA LEU A 96 5.68 0.92 2.89
C LEU A 96 5.37 2.10 1.96
N ASP A 97 5.93 3.28 2.22
CA ASP A 97 5.69 4.46 1.38
C ASP A 97 6.25 4.22 -0.05
N ILE A 98 7.42 3.63 -0.14
CA ILE A 98 8.02 3.20 -1.40
C ILE A 98 7.16 2.15 -2.11
N ALA A 99 6.65 1.17 -1.36
CA ALA A 99 5.76 0.14 -1.90
C ALA A 99 4.44 0.72 -2.45
N ILE A 100 3.88 1.73 -1.79
CA ILE A 100 2.69 2.43 -2.26
C ILE A 100 2.95 3.10 -3.61
N ALA A 101 4.07 3.81 -3.75
CA ALA A 101 4.47 4.41 -5.03
C ALA A 101 4.59 3.35 -6.14
N ALA A 102 5.21 2.20 -5.82
CA ALA A 102 5.40 1.10 -6.78
C ALA A 102 4.07 0.45 -7.19
N VAL A 103 3.16 0.20 -6.26
CA VAL A 103 1.82 -0.35 -6.55
C VAL A 103 1.06 0.56 -7.51
N HIS A 104 1.04 1.85 -7.25
CA HIS A 104 0.37 2.81 -8.11
C HIS A 104 1.05 2.93 -9.49
N ALA A 105 2.39 2.85 -9.54
CA ALA A 105 3.10 2.80 -10.81
C ALA A 105 2.71 1.57 -11.63
N VAL A 106 2.59 0.39 -11.00
CA VAL A 106 2.13 -0.84 -11.67
C VAL A 106 0.70 -0.71 -12.17
N TRP A 107 -0.22 -0.18 -11.38
CA TRP A 107 -1.62 -0.05 -11.77
C TRP A 107 -1.84 0.85 -12.99
N TRP A 108 -1.07 1.93 -13.11
CA TRP A 108 -1.29 2.94 -14.14
C TRP A 108 -0.26 2.92 -15.26
N GLY A 109 0.94 2.43 -15.01
CA GLY A 109 2.06 2.51 -15.95
C GLY A 109 2.48 1.18 -16.56
N SER A 110 2.16 0.03 -15.92
CA SER A 110 2.64 -1.25 -16.43
C SER A 110 1.86 -1.72 -17.66
N PRO A 111 2.50 -2.53 -18.54
CA PRO A 111 1.78 -3.30 -19.55
C PRO A 111 0.73 -4.20 -18.88
N LYS A 112 -0.50 -4.22 -19.40
CA LYS A 112 -1.62 -4.98 -18.81
C LYS A 112 -1.68 -6.45 -19.25
N GLU A 113 -0.66 -6.93 -19.92
CA GLU A 113 -0.73 -8.16 -20.71
C GLU A 113 -0.54 -9.43 -19.85
N ASP A 114 0.43 -9.43 -18.95
CA ASP A 114 0.71 -10.62 -18.14
C ASP A 114 1.43 -10.27 -16.82
N ARG A 115 1.43 -11.25 -15.91
CA ARG A 115 2.05 -11.15 -14.59
C ARG A 115 3.55 -10.85 -14.66
N GLN A 116 4.28 -11.49 -15.57
CA GLN A 116 5.72 -11.32 -15.68
C GLN A 116 6.07 -9.89 -16.14
N SER A 117 5.34 -9.34 -17.09
CA SER A 117 5.51 -7.96 -17.54
C SER A 117 5.27 -6.95 -16.42
N LYS A 118 4.25 -7.16 -15.59
CA LYS A 118 3.97 -6.32 -14.42
C LYS A 118 5.09 -6.40 -13.38
N ASN A 119 5.58 -7.61 -13.09
CA ASN A 119 6.69 -7.80 -12.16
C ASN A 119 7.99 -7.17 -12.66
N ASN A 120 8.30 -7.31 -13.95
CA ASN A 120 9.45 -6.67 -14.56
C ASN A 120 9.36 -5.14 -14.51
N PHE A 121 8.17 -4.59 -14.74
CA PHE A 121 7.92 -3.16 -14.63
C PHE A 121 8.13 -2.67 -13.19
N ALA A 122 7.57 -3.37 -12.20
CA ALA A 122 7.72 -3.02 -10.79
C ALA A 122 9.19 -3.06 -10.35
N ALA A 123 9.93 -4.10 -10.74
CA ALA A 123 11.35 -4.23 -10.43
C ALA A 123 12.18 -3.08 -11.06
N HIS A 124 11.89 -2.74 -12.30
CA HIS A 124 12.54 -1.60 -12.96
C HIS A 124 12.22 -0.28 -12.28
N PHE A 125 10.94 -0.01 -12.02
CA PHE A 125 10.50 1.19 -11.30
C PHE A 125 11.18 1.32 -9.95
N LEU A 126 11.19 0.26 -9.15
CA LEU A 126 11.80 0.26 -7.84
C LEU A 126 13.31 0.47 -7.88
N ASN A 127 14.00 -0.10 -8.84
CA ASN A 127 15.44 0.12 -9.01
C ASN A 127 15.76 1.61 -9.25
N GLU A 128 15.01 2.26 -10.15
CA GLU A 128 15.17 3.69 -10.42
C GLU A 128 14.77 4.55 -9.20
N PHE A 129 13.64 4.20 -8.57
CA PHE A 129 13.16 4.92 -7.39
C PHE A 129 14.15 4.83 -6.22
N LEU A 130 14.65 3.63 -5.90
CA LEU A 130 15.62 3.40 -4.83
C LEU A 130 16.97 4.07 -5.11
N THR A 131 17.37 4.15 -6.38
CA THR A 131 18.57 4.90 -6.78
C THR A 131 18.44 6.38 -6.40
N GLY A 132 17.32 7.02 -6.73
CA GLY A 132 17.05 8.41 -6.34
C GLY A 132 16.86 8.57 -4.83
N TYR A 133 16.13 7.66 -4.20
CA TYR A 133 15.88 7.66 -2.77
C TYR A 133 17.15 7.57 -1.93
N SER A 134 18.11 6.75 -2.37
CA SER A 134 19.38 6.54 -1.67
C SER A 134 20.27 7.79 -1.55
N VAL A 135 19.98 8.83 -2.33
CA VAL A 135 20.67 10.13 -2.22
C VAL A 135 20.37 10.83 -0.88
N TYR A 136 19.18 10.59 -0.34
CA TYR A 136 18.70 11.25 0.88
C TYR A 136 18.62 10.31 2.07
N HIS A 137 18.25 9.05 1.85
CA HIS A 137 18.13 8.04 2.89
C HIS A 137 18.44 6.65 2.34
N VAL A 138 19.26 5.88 3.05
CA VAL A 138 19.67 4.54 2.64
C VAL A 138 18.90 3.50 3.47
N LEU A 139 18.00 2.77 2.84
CA LEU A 139 17.39 1.60 3.46
C LEU A 139 18.35 0.42 3.43
N SER A 140 18.37 -0.35 4.53
CA SER A 140 19.10 -1.61 4.56
C SER A 140 18.52 -2.65 3.60
N GLY A 141 19.35 -3.61 3.16
CA GLY A 141 18.87 -4.71 2.30
C GLY A 141 17.73 -5.51 2.92
N TYR A 142 17.63 -5.58 4.25
CA TYR A 142 16.49 -6.18 4.94
C TYR A 142 15.18 -5.46 4.57
N TRP A 143 15.14 -4.13 4.66
CA TRP A 143 13.94 -3.34 4.39
C TRP A 143 13.60 -3.29 2.89
N ILE A 144 14.61 -3.26 2.02
CA ILE A 144 14.42 -3.38 0.57
C ILE A 144 13.74 -4.72 0.26
N GLY A 145 14.18 -5.81 0.89
CA GLY A 145 13.56 -7.13 0.75
C GLY A 145 12.12 -7.24 1.27
N GLN A 146 11.66 -6.29 2.12
CA GLN A 146 10.27 -6.25 2.59
C GLN A 146 9.32 -5.51 1.62
N ILE A 147 9.83 -4.75 0.65
CA ILE A 147 8.99 -3.96 -0.27
C ILE A 147 7.92 -4.81 -0.96
N PRO A 148 8.19 -6.01 -1.51
CA PRO A 148 7.16 -6.85 -2.11
C PRO A 148 6.02 -7.21 -1.16
N MET A 149 6.31 -7.49 0.10
CA MET A 149 5.30 -7.77 1.12
C MET A 149 4.44 -6.51 1.42
N PHE A 150 5.04 -5.32 1.48
CA PHE A 150 4.30 -4.07 1.62
C PHE A 150 3.46 -3.74 0.37
N MET A 151 3.93 -4.09 -0.83
CA MET A 151 3.12 -3.98 -2.06
C MET A 151 1.90 -4.91 -1.98
N ASP A 152 2.09 -6.15 -1.54
CA ASP A 152 1.00 -7.11 -1.33
C ASP A 152 -0.02 -6.57 -0.30
N TYR A 153 0.46 -5.98 0.79
CA TYR A 153 -0.36 -5.33 1.81
C TYR A 153 -1.15 -4.13 1.24
N ARG A 154 -0.53 -3.24 0.47
CA ARG A 154 -1.23 -2.11 -0.15
C ARG A 154 -2.28 -2.58 -1.14
N ASN A 155 -1.98 -3.61 -1.94
CA ASN A 155 -2.92 -4.20 -2.88
C ASN A 155 -4.17 -4.73 -2.16
N ILE A 156 -4.01 -5.51 -1.08
CA ILE A 156 -5.17 -6.03 -0.35
C ILE A 156 -5.98 -4.92 0.32
N CYS A 157 -5.35 -3.88 0.86
CA CYS A 157 -6.02 -2.74 1.46
C CYS A 157 -6.95 -2.02 0.48
N SER A 158 -6.59 -1.96 -0.82
CA SER A 158 -7.41 -1.30 -1.83
C SER A 158 -8.77 -1.97 -2.07
N TYR A 159 -8.87 -3.30 -1.88
CA TYR A 159 -10.17 -3.99 -1.97
C TYR A 159 -11.10 -3.57 -0.85
N PHE A 160 -10.57 -3.34 0.35
CA PHE A 160 -11.38 -2.89 1.50
C PHE A 160 -11.80 -1.42 1.37
N TRP A 161 -11.13 -0.64 0.55
CA TRP A 161 -11.62 0.67 0.16
C TRP A 161 -12.96 0.57 -0.58
N TRP A 162 -13.09 -0.39 -1.49
CA TRP A 162 -14.34 -0.60 -2.24
C TRP A 162 -15.42 -1.30 -1.41
N LEU A 163 -15.02 -2.20 -0.53
CA LEU A 163 -15.90 -3.12 0.16
C LEU A 163 -16.30 -2.68 1.58
N GLY A 164 -15.69 -1.62 2.10
CA GLY A 164 -15.92 -1.19 3.48
C GLY A 164 -17.38 -0.87 3.80
N ASP A 165 -18.06 -0.21 2.87
CA ASP A 165 -19.46 0.18 3.01
C ASP A 165 -20.41 -0.66 2.12
N TRP A 166 -19.91 -1.75 1.53
CA TRP A 166 -20.68 -2.62 0.66
C TRP A 166 -21.77 -3.36 1.46
N ASN A 167 -22.98 -3.38 0.89
CA ASN A 167 -24.17 -3.95 1.53
C ASN A 167 -24.37 -5.46 1.28
N GLY A 168 -23.45 -6.13 0.57
CA GLY A 168 -23.52 -7.54 0.23
C GLY A 168 -24.17 -7.84 -1.14
N ASP A 169 -24.68 -6.82 -1.83
CA ASP A 169 -25.24 -7.00 -3.16
C ASP A 169 -24.15 -6.88 -4.23
N GLU A 170 -23.80 -8.02 -4.85
CA GLU A 170 -22.79 -8.05 -5.90
C GLU A 170 -23.16 -7.23 -7.15
N SER A 171 -24.44 -6.94 -7.37
CA SER A 171 -24.88 -6.12 -8.50
C SER A 171 -24.50 -4.64 -8.36
N GLU A 172 -24.18 -4.18 -7.16
CA GLU A 172 -23.67 -2.82 -6.91
C GLU A 172 -22.17 -2.66 -7.22
N LEU A 173 -21.46 -3.77 -7.33
CA LEU A 173 -20.06 -3.75 -7.75
C LEU A 173 -19.98 -3.66 -9.28
N SER A 174 -19.16 -2.75 -9.78
CA SER A 174 -18.88 -2.68 -11.22
C SER A 174 -18.25 -3.98 -11.73
N GLU A 175 -18.38 -4.27 -13.01
CA GLU A 175 -17.75 -5.44 -13.64
C GLU A 175 -16.24 -5.49 -13.38
N LEU A 176 -15.57 -4.32 -13.39
CA LEU A 176 -14.15 -4.21 -13.08
C LEU A 176 -13.83 -4.62 -11.65
N GLN A 177 -14.62 -4.18 -10.68
CA GLN A 177 -14.46 -4.55 -9.27
C GLN A 177 -14.68 -6.04 -9.05
N GLN A 178 -15.75 -6.60 -9.63
CA GLN A 178 -16.04 -8.02 -9.55
C GLN A 178 -14.91 -8.87 -10.15
N ALA A 179 -14.39 -8.48 -11.32
CA ALA A 179 -13.28 -9.16 -11.98
C ALA A 179 -11.98 -9.06 -11.13
N ALA A 180 -11.69 -7.89 -10.56
CA ALA A 180 -10.52 -7.68 -9.71
C ALA A 180 -10.60 -8.54 -8.43
N ILE A 181 -11.76 -8.61 -7.78
CA ILE A 181 -11.98 -9.45 -6.60
C ILE A 181 -11.83 -10.93 -6.94
N ALA A 182 -12.41 -11.40 -8.04
CA ALA A 182 -12.28 -12.77 -8.48
C ALA A 182 -10.83 -13.15 -8.79
N HIS A 183 -10.08 -12.23 -9.39
CA HIS A 183 -8.65 -12.40 -9.65
C HIS A 183 -7.85 -12.48 -8.34
N ALA A 184 -8.09 -11.56 -7.40
CA ALA A 184 -7.45 -11.57 -6.09
C ALA A 184 -7.68 -12.87 -5.33
N VAL A 185 -8.92 -13.34 -5.26
CA VAL A 185 -9.28 -14.64 -4.64
C VAL A 185 -8.54 -15.80 -5.32
N THR A 186 -8.39 -15.76 -6.64
CA THR A 186 -7.63 -16.77 -7.39
C THR A 186 -6.14 -16.76 -6.99
N LEU A 187 -5.51 -15.58 -6.89
CA LEU A 187 -4.12 -15.47 -6.47
C LEU A 187 -3.92 -15.97 -5.03
N ILE A 188 -4.79 -15.55 -4.11
CA ILE A 188 -4.74 -15.96 -2.71
C ILE A 188 -4.89 -17.49 -2.60
N SER A 189 -5.83 -18.11 -3.33
CA SER A 189 -6.03 -19.57 -3.30
C SER A 189 -4.82 -20.37 -3.80
N ARG A 190 -3.96 -19.74 -4.58
CA ARG A 190 -2.70 -20.33 -5.08
C ARG A 190 -1.48 -19.96 -4.22
N GLY A 191 -1.66 -19.25 -3.12
CA GLY A 191 -0.56 -18.75 -2.30
C GLY A 191 0.35 -17.77 -3.05
N GLN A 192 -0.20 -17.03 -4.02
CA GLN A 192 0.54 -16.07 -4.84
C GLN A 192 0.31 -14.65 -4.32
N CYS A 193 1.36 -13.83 -4.41
CA CYS A 193 1.24 -12.38 -4.23
C CYS A 193 0.45 -11.74 -5.37
N PHE A 194 -0.02 -10.53 -5.16
CA PHE A 194 -0.57 -9.71 -6.24
C PHE A 194 0.51 -9.39 -7.29
N GLU A 195 0.04 -9.08 -8.50
CA GLU A 195 0.94 -8.77 -9.63
C GLU A 195 1.79 -7.53 -9.33
N GLY A 196 3.03 -7.60 -9.74
CA GLY A 196 4.02 -6.58 -9.43
C GLY A 196 4.81 -6.81 -8.13
N CYS A 197 4.52 -7.90 -7.40
CA CYS A 197 5.17 -8.22 -6.13
C CYS A 197 6.13 -9.42 -6.20
N ASP A 198 6.09 -10.21 -7.26
CA ASP A 198 6.90 -11.44 -7.40
C ASP A 198 8.24 -11.16 -8.07
N PHE A 199 9.10 -10.42 -7.42
CA PHE A 199 10.44 -10.17 -7.93
C PHE A 199 11.47 -10.19 -6.79
N ILE A 200 12.73 -10.33 -7.16
CA ILE A 200 13.87 -10.20 -6.25
C ILE A 200 14.59 -8.91 -6.65
N LEU A 201 14.76 -8.00 -5.68
CA LEU A 201 15.54 -6.78 -5.81
C LEU A 201 17.02 -7.01 -5.50
#